data_adeeb0860f70698f9786e300e7f4fc15
#
_entry.id   adeeb0860f70698f9786e300e7f4fc15
#
_cell.length_a   1.000
_cell.length_b   1.000
_cell.length_c   1.000
_cell.angle_alpha   90.00
_cell.angle_beta   90.00
_cell.angle_gamma   90.00
#
_symmetry.space_group_name_H-M   'P 1'
#
loop_
_entity.id
_entity.type
_entity.pdbx_description
1 polymer ?
#
loop_
_entity_poly.entity_id
_entity_poly.type
_entity_poly.pdbx_seq_one_letter_code
_entity_poly.pdbx_strand_id
1 'polypeptide(L)'
;MSSIRKLINQTAIYGTSSIIGRFLNFLLTPLYALQFSNEQYGIITEMYAYVAFLVVFLTYGMETAFFRFSTTNKEGKINIYSNTLYSLITTSAIFVAMTTIFSQNIADWLKYPNHKEYIIWFSLIVSLDAVSSIPLAKLRLQEKAKKFALINLLNVGINIFLNLFFLIYCKETYESGNQNWITENLYNPEIGVGYVFISNLIASIIKFGVLMPTMNFKGSFDFTILKQMTSYAAPMLLVGLAYVVNETLDRAMLKSILYNQYLENGDAENSSQALSMALSQNGIYGANYKITMIVSMFIQAFRYASEPFFFKNEANKNSKATLAKVMNYFVVVLVFTFLVMTLFLHIFKYFIPNAEYWSGLKVVPVLLGANICLGIYTSLSIWYKLSEKTIYGAIISIIGVLITLLINFLFIPVYGYEASAYATLFCYGSMMIISYLLGQFHYKVPYNLNKIFLYFISGGLIYWLSLDFNASINYSIEEYGFHIFLLACYIVLVYFVERPKKIKK
;
A
#
# COMPACT_ATOMS: atom_id res chain seq x y z
N MET A 1 25.27 24.86 5.93
CA MET A 1 25.48 23.39 6.06
C MET A 1 24.67 22.72 7.17
N SER A 2 24.38 23.35 8.32
CA SER A 2 23.61 22.75 9.45
C SER A 2 22.13 22.47 9.12
N SER A 3 21.43 23.34 8.41
CA SER A 3 19.98 23.16 8.12
C SER A 3 19.70 22.02 7.14
N ILE A 4 20.57 21.81 6.15
CA ILE A 4 20.41 20.72 5.17
C ILE A 4 20.66 19.36 5.82
N ARG A 5 21.69 19.25 6.67
CA ARG A 5 21.97 18.02 7.42
C ARG A 5 20.81 17.68 8.36
N LYS A 6 20.22 18.69 9.01
CA LYS A 6 19.03 18.54 9.84
C LYS A 6 17.83 18.04 9.03
N LEU A 7 17.58 18.63 7.84
CA LEU A 7 16.50 18.19 6.95
C LEU A 7 16.68 16.74 6.48
N ILE A 8 17.90 16.35 6.06
CA ILE A 8 18.19 14.97 5.66
C ILE A 8 17.94 14.01 6.83
N ASN A 9 18.42 14.32 8.03
CA ASN A 9 18.21 13.48 9.20
C ASN A 9 16.73 13.34 9.56
N GLN A 10 15.95 14.41 9.46
CA GLN A 10 14.51 14.38 9.75
C GLN A 10 13.75 13.57 8.70
N THR A 11 14.03 13.80 7.41
CA THR A 11 13.43 13.03 6.31
C THR A 11 13.76 11.53 6.45
N ALA A 12 14.99 11.21 6.85
CA ALA A 12 15.39 9.84 7.14
C ALA A 12 14.56 9.24 8.29
N ILE A 13 14.37 9.96 9.42
CA ILE A 13 13.56 9.47 10.54
C ILE A 13 12.10 9.25 10.14
N TYR A 14 11.48 10.20 9.41
CA TYR A 14 10.11 10.05 8.93
C TYR A 14 9.96 8.88 7.95
N GLY A 15 10.87 8.78 6.98
CA GLY A 15 10.88 7.70 6.00
C GLY A 15 11.10 6.34 6.63
N THR A 16 12.13 6.21 7.47
CA THR A 16 12.47 4.96 8.15
C THR A 16 11.35 4.50 9.08
N SER A 17 10.75 5.41 9.89
CA SER A 17 9.63 5.03 10.77
C SER A 17 8.40 4.54 10.00
N SER A 18 8.10 5.15 8.85
CA SER A 18 6.99 4.72 7.99
C SER A 18 7.26 3.35 7.35
N ILE A 19 8.48 3.10 6.90
CA ILE A 19 8.89 1.82 6.31
C ILE A 19 8.90 0.72 7.37
N ILE A 20 9.47 0.98 8.55
CA ILE A 20 9.46 0.03 9.69
C ILE A 20 8.02 -0.30 10.09
N GLY A 21 7.14 0.69 10.22
CA GLY A 21 5.74 0.46 10.56
C GLY A 21 5.03 -0.44 9.54
N ARG A 22 5.26 -0.24 8.24
CA ARG A 22 4.72 -1.10 7.18
C ARG A 22 5.31 -2.50 7.21
N PHE A 23 6.62 -2.62 7.42
CA PHE A 23 7.30 -3.90 7.53
C PHE A 23 6.80 -4.71 8.74
N LEU A 24 6.61 -4.07 9.88
CA LEU A 24 6.07 -4.72 11.07
C LEU A 24 4.62 -5.20 10.85
N ASN A 25 3.75 -4.39 10.24
CA ASN A 25 2.41 -4.84 9.87
C ASN A 25 2.42 -5.95 8.81
N PHE A 26 3.38 -5.94 7.90
CA PHE A 26 3.59 -7.03 6.94
C PHE A 26 3.87 -8.36 7.64
N LEU A 27 4.60 -8.35 8.76
CA LEU A 27 4.88 -9.55 9.57
C LEU A 27 3.63 -10.16 10.23
N LEU A 28 2.49 -9.47 10.28
CA LEU A 28 1.22 -10.07 10.71
C LEU A 28 0.63 -11.02 9.65
N THR A 29 1.07 -10.96 8.40
CA THR A 29 0.54 -11.82 7.33
C THR A 29 0.74 -13.31 7.59
N PRO A 30 1.92 -13.81 7.99
CA PRO A 30 2.10 -15.21 8.38
C PRO A 30 1.17 -15.64 9.52
N LEU A 31 1.00 -14.78 10.53
CA LEU A 31 0.09 -15.05 11.64
C LEU A 31 -1.33 -15.22 11.15
N TYR A 32 -1.83 -14.33 10.32
CA TYR A 32 -3.19 -14.41 9.80
C TYR A 32 -3.38 -15.63 8.89
N ALA A 33 -2.40 -15.95 8.05
CA ALA A 33 -2.47 -17.12 7.20
C ALA A 33 -2.43 -18.46 7.96
N LEU A 34 -1.84 -18.48 9.17
CA LEU A 34 -1.87 -19.64 10.06
C LEU A 34 -3.20 -19.74 10.82
N GLN A 35 -3.74 -18.62 11.29
CA GLN A 35 -4.87 -18.61 12.20
C GLN A 35 -6.23 -18.64 11.49
N PHE A 36 -6.27 -18.26 10.22
CA PHE A 36 -7.51 -18.09 9.46
C PHE A 36 -7.50 -18.91 8.16
N SER A 37 -8.68 -19.38 7.78
CA SER A 37 -8.92 -19.95 6.45
C SER A 37 -8.77 -18.88 5.37
N ASN A 38 -8.62 -19.29 4.10
CA ASN A 38 -8.56 -18.38 2.97
C ASN A 38 -9.81 -17.48 2.83
N GLU A 39 -11.01 -18.02 3.17
CA GLU A 39 -12.25 -17.25 3.26
C GLU A 39 -12.16 -16.13 4.32
N GLN A 40 -11.78 -16.50 5.55
CA GLN A 40 -11.64 -15.56 6.66
C GLN A 40 -10.56 -14.49 6.38
N TYR A 41 -9.46 -14.86 5.74
CA TYR A 41 -8.44 -13.91 5.31
C TYR A 41 -8.97 -12.99 4.20
N GLY A 42 -9.89 -13.49 3.37
CA GLY A 42 -10.62 -12.71 2.37
C GLY A 42 -11.40 -11.55 2.98
N ILE A 43 -12.08 -11.80 4.13
CA ILE A 43 -12.79 -10.75 4.90
C ILE A 43 -11.81 -9.67 5.34
N ILE A 44 -10.66 -10.06 5.92
CA ILE A 44 -9.62 -9.10 6.33
C ILE A 44 -9.16 -8.25 5.15
N THR A 45 -8.86 -8.91 4.02
CA THR A 45 -8.34 -8.26 2.82
C THR A 45 -9.32 -7.25 2.25
N GLU A 46 -10.60 -7.60 2.15
CA GLU A 46 -11.66 -6.71 1.64
C GLU A 46 -11.90 -5.53 2.58
N MET A 47 -12.06 -5.79 3.88
CA MET A 47 -12.34 -4.73 4.84
C MET A 47 -11.24 -3.68 4.91
N TYR A 48 -9.96 -4.10 4.87
CA TYR A 48 -8.85 -3.13 4.80
C TYR A 48 -8.77 -2.39 3.46
N ALA A 49 -9.29 -2.94 2.35
CA ALA A 49 -9.41 -2.20 1.10
C ALA A 49 -10.41 -1.03 1.25
N TYR A 50 -11.56 -1.27 1.90
CA TYR A 50 -12.50 -0.19 2.22
C TYR A 50 -11.92 0.84 3.17
N VAL A 51 -11.19 0.43 4.21
CA VAL A 51 -10.52 1.37 5.14
C VAL A 51 -9.56 2.29 4.37
N ALA A 52 -8.73 1.74 3.49
CA ALA A 52 -7.79 2.53 2.71
C ALA A 52 -8.49 3.61 1.87
N PHE A 53 -9.63 3.26 1.24
CA PHE A 53 -10.45 4.19 0.47
C PHE A 53 -11.10 5.25 1.37
N LEU A 54 -11.73 4.82 2.47
CA LEU A 54 -12.48 5.71 3.37
C LEU A 54 -11.58 6.68 4.12
N VAL A 55 -10.36 6.30 4.50
CA VAL A 55 -9.39 7.21 5.13
C VAL A 55 -9.04 8.36 4.19
N VAL A 56 -8.78 8.07 2.90
CA VAL A 56 -8.49 9.13 1.92
C VAL A 56 -9.71 10.01 1.70
N PHE A 57 -10.90 9.41 1.61
CA PHE A 57 -12.17 10.14 1.45
C PHE A 57 -12.44 11.04 2.66
N LEU A 58 -12.25 10.55 3.89
CA LEU A 58 -12.57 11.28 5.11
C LEU A 58 -11.50 12.33 5.48
N THR A 59 -10.27 12.19 5.02
CA THR A 59 -9.22 13.21 5.14
C THR A 59 -9.31 14.30 4.07
N TYR A 60 -9.99 14.03 2.97
CA TYR A 60 -10.25 14.89 1.79
C TYR A 60 -9.15 15.91 1.47
N GLY A 61 -7.88 15.46 1.53
CA GLY A 61 -6.72 16.27 1.18
C GLY A 61 -6.36 17.38 2.18
N MET A 62 -7.02 17.44 3.34
CA MET A 62 -6.83 18.49 4.35
C MET A 62 -5.43 18.54 4.95
N GLU A 63 -4.70 17.42 4.96
CA GLU A 63 -3.30 17.42 5.38
C GLU A 63 -2.44 18.31 4.47
N THR A 64 -2.60 18.19 3.17
CA THR A 64 -1.85 19.00 2.18
C THR A 64 -2.27 20.48 2.27
N ALA A 65 -3.58 20.76 2.41
CA ALA A 65 -4.08 22.11 2.63
C ALA A 65 -3.52 22.71 3.93
N PHE A 66 -3.50 21.95 5.02
CA PHE A 66 -2.91 22.37 6.28
C PHE A 66 -1.46 22.81 6.13
N PHE A 67 -0.61 22.03 5.45
CA PHE A 67 0.79 22.41 5.21
C PHE A 67 0.89 23.72 4.43
N ARG A 68 0.17 23.83 3.32
CA ARG A 68 0.22 25.03 2.46
C ARG A 68 -0.22 26.28 3.23
N PHE A 69 -1.41 26.24 3.83
CA PHE A 69 -1.97 27.42 4.50
C PHE A 69 -1.21 27.80 5.78
N SER A 70 -0.63 26.82 6.50
CA SER A 70 0.21 27.09 7.66
C SER A 70 1.54 27.75 7.30
N THR A 71 2.07 27.51 6.10
CA THR A 71 3.35 28.12 5.65
C THR A 71 3.14 29.50 5.01
N THR A 72 1.99 29.75 4.41
CA THR A 72 1.66 31.03 3.75
C THR A 72 1.08 32.08 4.69
N ASN A 73 0.42 31.66 5.78
CA ASN A 73 -0.19 32.56 6.77
C ASN A 73 0.84 33.11 7.76
N LYS A 74 1.59 34.14 7.35
CA LYS A 74 2.65 34.76 8.18
C LYS A 74 2.11 35.66 9.32
N GLU A 75 0.86 36.05 9.27
CA GLU A 75 0.30 37.04 10.21
C GLU A 75 -0.28 36.43 11.51
N GLY A 76 -0.34 35.10 11.64
CA GLY A 76 -0.76 34.43 12.88
C GLY A 76 -2.21 34.70 13.34
N LYS A 77 -2.99 35.50 12.59
CA LYS A 77 -4.35 35.93 12.97
C LYS A 77 -5.39 34.83 12.91
N ILE A 78 -5.10 33.75 12.18
CA ILE A 78 -6.06 32.68 11.93
C ILE A 78 -5.42 31.34 12.31
N ASN A 79 -6.11 30.62 13.17
CA ASN A 79 -5.63 29.30 13.60
C ASN A 79 -6.01 28.22 12.58
N ILE A 80 -5.20 28.09 11.53
CA ILE A 80 -5.38 27.06 10.48
C ILE A 80 -5.49 25.66 11.08
N TYR A 81 -4.71 25.38 12.11
CA TYR A 81 -4.71 24.08 12.78
C TYR A 81 -6.09 23.75 13.40
N SER A 82 -6.63 24.66 14.21
CA SER A 82 -7.95 24.43 14.85
C SER A 82 -9.06 24.34 13.81
N ASN A 83 -9.01 25.17 12.76
CA ASN A 83 -10.00 25.15 11.70
C ASN A 83 -10.03 23.81 10.96
N THR A 84 -8.85 23.29 10.60
CA THR A 84 -8.71 21.98 9.97
C THR A 84 -9.17 20.85 10.91
N LEU A 85 -8.80 20.93 12.19
CA LEU A 85 -9.14 19.92 13.18
C LEU A 85 -10.66 19.87 13.43
N TYR A 86 -11.32 21.03 13.60
CA TYR A 86 -12.79 21.10 13.72
C TYR A 86 -13.50 20.51 12.49
N SER A 87 -13.02 20.82 11.30
CA SER A 87 -13.58 20.26 10.06
C SER A 87 -13.54 18.75 10.06
N LEU A 88 -12.35 18.15 10.34
CA LEU A 88 -12.20 16.69 10.36
C LEU A 88 -12.97 16.01 11.50
N ILE A 89 -13.02 16.61 12.68
CA ILE A 89 -13.82 16.08 13.80
C ILE A 89 -15.31 16.07 13.43
N THR A 90 -15.81 17.16 12.85
CA THR A 90 -17.22 17.26 12.47
C THR A 90 -17.57 16.25 11.38
N THR A 91 -16.79 16.17 10.30
CA THR A 91 -17.05 15.20 9.22
C THR A 91 -16.90 13.76 9.69
N SER A 92 -15.92 13.47 10.56
CA SER A 92 -15.76 12.15 11.16
C SER A 92 -16.90 11.78 12.10
N ALA A 93 -17.39 12.72 12.92
CA ALA A 93 -18.53 12.48 13.80
C ALA A 93 -19.82 12.22 13.01
N ILE A 94 -20.06 12.98 11.94
CA ILE A 94 -21.20 12.74 11.03
C ILE A 94 -21.05 11.37 10.37
N PHE A 95 -19.87 11.02 9.90
CA PHE A 95 -19.60 9.72 9.27
C PHE A 95 -19.87 8.57 10.25
N VAL A 96 -19.35 8.62 11.49
CA VAL A 96 -19.61 7.59 12.52
C VAL A 96 -21.11 7.52 12.85
N ALA A 97 -21.81 8.65 13.01
CA ALA A 97 -23.23 8.66 13.28
C ALA A 97 -24.03 7.99 12.14
N MET A 98 -23.76 8.37 10.90
CA MET A 98 -24.44 7.80 9.72
C MET A 98 -24.16 6.30 9.58
N THR A 99 -22.89 5.90 9.67
CA THR A 99 -22.51 4.47 9.54
C THR A 99 -23.06 3.62 10.70
N THR A 100 -23.19 4.18 11.91
CA THR A 100 -23.79 3.46 13.05
C THR A 100 -25.30 3.31 12.86
N ILE A 101 -26.00 4.36 12.43
CA ILE A 101 -27.45 4.30 12.17
C ILE A 101 -27.77 3.28 11.07
N PHE A 102 -27.00 3.28 10.00
CA PHE A 102 -27.21 2.40 8.85
C PHE A 102 -26.33 1.14 8.88
N SER A 103 -25.74 0.79 10.04
CA SER A 103 -24.77 -0.30 10.14
C SER A 103 -25.30 -1.64 9.63
N GLN A 104 -26.56 -1.99 9.94
CA GLN A 104 -27.18 -3.21 9.45
C GLN A 104 -27.38 -3.18 7.93
N ASN A 105 -27.90 -2.08 7.38
CA ASN A 105 -28.10 -1.95 5.94
C ASN A 105 -26.77 -2.04 5.16
N ILE A 106 -25.71 -1.46 5.70
CA ILE A 106 -24.36 -1.51 5.10
C ILE A 106 -23.81 -2.94 5.21
N ALA A 107 -23.98 -3.61 6.36
CA ALA A 107 -23.56 -4.99 6.57
C ALA A 107 -24.29 -5.94 5.60
N ASP A 108 -25.60 -5.79 5.44
CA ASP A 108 -26.39 -6.57 4.48
C ASP A 108 -25.93 -6.34 3.03
N TRP A 109 -25.67 -5.08 2.66
CA TRP A 109 -25.16 -4.73 1.34
C TRP A 109 -23.78 -5.34 1.07
N LEU A 110 -22.91 -5.34 2.09
CA LEU A 110 -21.58 -5.95 2.03
C LEU A 110 -21.63 -7.49 2.18
N LYS A 111 -22.82 -8.09 2.35
CA LYS A 111 -23.01 -9.54 2.55
C LYS A 111 -22.43 -10.05 3.88
N TYR A 112 -22.46 -9.24 4.92
CA TYR A 112 -22.10 -9.60 6.30
C TYR A 112 -23.28 -9.35 7.28
N PRO A 113 -24.47 -9.92 7.06
CA PRO A 113 -25.69 -9.58 7.82
C PRO A 113 -25.55 -9.81 9.32
N ASN A 114 -24.71 -10.76 9.73
CA ASN A 114 -24.49 -11.10 11.13
C ASN A 114 -23.36 -10.32 11.80
N HIS A 115 -22.70 -9.40 11.08
CA HIS A 115 -21.48 -8.70 11.52
C HIS A 115 -21.56 -7.18 11.32
N LYS A 116 -22.69 -6.57 11.75
CA LYS A 116 -22.83 -5.10 11.74
C LYS A 116 -21.78 -4.38 12.58
N GLU A 117 -21.23 -5.06 13.59
CA GLU A 117 -20.16 -4.57 14.44
C GLU A 117 -18.88 -4.26 13.65
N TYR A 118 -18.59 -4.97 12.56
CA TYR A 118 -17.45 -4.65 11.68
C TYR A 118 -17.59 -3.25 11.11
N ILE A 119 -18.78 -2.86 10.68
CA ILE A 119 -19.05 -1.52 10.12
C ILE A 119 -18.77 -0.44 11.15
N ILE A 120 -19.23 -0.66 12.40
CA ILE A 120 -19.03 0.27 13.51
C ILE A 120 -17.54 0.38 13.85
N TRP A 121 -16.84 -0.76 14.01
CA TRP A 121 -15.40 -0.74 14.32
C TRP A 121 -14.58 -0.05 13.25
N PHE A 122 -14.84 -0.33 11.97
CA PHE A 122 -14.14 0.33 10.87
C PHE A 122 -14.46 1.80 10.75
N SER A 123 -15.71 2.22 10.99
CA SER A 123 -16.05 3.64 10.99
C SER A 123 -15.30 4.41 12.07
N LEU A 124 -15.13 3.81 13.25
CA LEU A 124 -14.33 4.37 14.34
C LEU A 124 -12.84 4.42 14.00
N ILE A 125 -12.28 3.32 13.45
CA ILE A 125 -10.86 3.27 13.03
C ILE A 125 -10.58 4.38 12.02
N VAL A 126 -11.37 4.45 10.94
CA VAL A 126 -11.22 5.43 9.86
C VAL A 126 -11.31 6.86 10.40
N SER A 127 -12.28 7.12 11.27
CA SER A 127 -12.51 8.44 11.86
C SER A 127 -11.38 8.88 12.80
N LEU A 128 -10.93 7.98 13.68
CA LEU A 128 -9.79 8.23 14.56
C LEU A 128 -8.51 8.47 13.78
N ASP A 129 -8.30 7.73 12.69
CA ASP A 129 -7.13 7.88 11.83
C ASP A 129 -7.18 9.17 11.03
N ALA A 130 -8.35 9.55 10.49
CA ALA A 130 -8.55 10.81 9.79
C ALA A 130 -8.29 12.02 10.71
N VAL A 131 -8.87 12.04 11.91
CA VAL A 131 -8.63 13.14 12.87
C VAL A 131 -7.18 13.16 13.34
N SER A 132 -6.53 12.00 13.56
CA SER A 132 -5.13 11.88 13.97
C SER A 132 -4.15 12.41 12.91
N SER A 133 -4.55 12.49 11.64
CA SER A 133 -3.68 12.94 10.53
C SER A 133 -3.18 14.38 10.75
N ILE A 134 -4.01 15.29 11.28
CA ILE A 134 -3.66 16.69 11.48
C ILE A 134 -2.71 16.93 12.66
N PRO A 135 -2.90 16.34 13.85
CA PRO A 135 -1.88 16.36 14.91
C PRO A 135 -0.53 15.78 14.44
N LEU A 136 -0.53 14.70 13.66
CA LEU A 136 0.68 14.13 13.08
C LEU A 136 1.32 15.07 12.05
N ALA A 137 0.52 15.73 11.20
CA ALA A 137 0.99 16.75 10.27
C ALA A 137 1.61 17.95 11.01
N LYS A 138 1.00 18.39 12.12
CA LYS A 138 1.56 19.45 12.98
C LYS A 138 2.91 19.05 13.56
N LEU A 139 3.10 17.80 14.02
CA LEU A 139 4.40 17.33 14.48
C LEU A 139 5.46 17.38 13.37
N ARG A 140 5.08 17.07 12.12
CA ARG A 140 5.99 17.20 10.96
C ARG A 140 6.31 18.67 10.66
N LEU A 141 5.33 19.55 10.67
CA LEU A 141 5.53 20.99 10.49
C LEU A 141 6.45 21.59 11.58
N GLN A 142 6.35 21.08 12.81
CA GLN A 142 7.20 21.47 13.95
C GLN A 142 8.55 20.75 13.98
N GLU A 143 8.89 19.96 12.97
CA GLU A 143 10.13 19.18 12.89
C GLU A 143 10.33 18.20 14.08
N LYS A 144 9.26 17.75 14.73
CA LYS A 144 9.30 16.79 15.85
C LYS A 144 9.33 15.34 15.38
N ALA A 145 10.32 15.00 14.55
CA ALA A 145 10.42 13.71 13.88
C ALA A 145 10.42 12.51 14.84
N LYS A 146 11.15 12.61 15.97
CA LYS A 146 11.21 11.53 16.98
C LYS A 146 9.84 11.25 17.60
N LYS A 147 9.07 12.30 17.94
CA LYS A 147 7.72 12.15 18.53
C LYS A 147 6.76 11.55 17.52
N PHE A 148 6.81 11.98 16.26
CA PHE A 148 6.05 11.39 15.16
C PHE A 148 6.35 9.90 15.00
N ALA A 149 7.63 9.53 14.91
CA ALA A 149 8.06 8.15 14.76
C ALA A 149 7.62 7.28 15.95
N LEU A 150 7.81 7.75 17.18
CA LEU A 150 7.42 7.03 18.39
C LEU A 150 5.91 6.74 18.42
N ILE A 151 5.06 7.72 18.10
CA ILE A 151 3.61 7.53 18.11
C ILE A 151 3.16 6.51 17.04
N ASN A 152 3.74 6.57 15.84
CA ASN A 152 3.41 5.60 14.79
C ASN A 152 3.90 4.19 15.15
N LEU A 153 5.11 4.05 15.67
CA LEU A 153 5.64 2.76 16.10
C LEU A 153 4.89 2.19 17.31
N LEU A 154 4.46 3.04 18.24
CA LEU A 154 3.58 2.65 19.35
C LEU A 154 2.26 2.07 18.84
N ASN A 155 1.60 2.74 17.89
CA ASN A 155 0.37 2.26 17.29
C ASN A 155 0.55 0.87 16.65
N VAL A 156 1.61 0.71 15.85
CA VAL A 156 1.92 -0.58 15.21
C VAL A 156 2.27 -1.65 16.26
N GLY A 157 3.07 -1.31 17.26
CA GLY A 157 3.46 -2.23 18.33
C GLY A 157 2.27 -2.72 19.14
N ILE A 158 1.33 -1.82 19.48
CA ILE A 158 0.08 -2.20 20.20
C ILE A 158 -0.78 -3.11 19.30
N ASN A 159 -0.94 -2.77 18.02
CA ASN A 159 -1.70 -3.60 17.10
C ASN A 159 -1.11 -5.01 17.00
N ILE A 160 0.20 -5.15 16.86
CA ILE A 160 0.88 -6.46 16.82
C ILE A 160 0.70 -7.20 18.13
N PHE A 161 0.96 -6.53 19.27
CA PHE A 161 0.81 -7.14 20.60
C PHE A 161 -0.59 -7.70 20.80
N LEU A 162 -1.64 -6.93 20.47
CA LEU A 162 -3.02 -7.36 20.64
C LEU A 162 -3.40 -8.51 19.68
N ASN A 163 -2.88 -8.49 18.45
CA ASN A 163 -3.08 -9.62 17.55
C ASN A 163 -2.44 -10.89 18.08
N LEU A 164 -1.21 -10.84 18.57
CA LEU A 164 -0.56 -11.99 19.20
C LEU A 164 -1.31 -12.44 20.48
N PHE A 165 -1.77 -11.49 21.28
CA PHE A 165 -2.51 -11.75 22.49
C PHE A 165 -3.83 -12.47 22.21
N PHE A 166 -4.67 -11.98 21.29
CA PHE A 166 -5.97 -12.60 21.02
C PHE A 166 -5.85 -13.87 20.18
N LEU A 167 -5.04 -13.83 19.11
CA LEU A 167 -5.00 -14.92 18.13
C LEU A 167 -4.09 -16.08 18.52
N ILE A 168 -3.12 -15.86 19.40
CA ILE A 168 -2.27 -16.95 19.93
C ILE A 168 -2.65 -17.23 21.37
N TYR A 169 -2.32 -16.34 22.30
CA TYR A 169 -2.44 -16.60 23.72
C TYR A 169 -3.88 -16.92 24.14
N CYS A 170 -4.86 -16.08 23.84
CA CYS A 170 -6.25 -16.31 24.26
C CYS A 170 -6.83 -17.53 23.56
N LYS A 171 -6.59 -17.69 22.26
CA LYS A 171 -7.11 -18.81 21.48
C LYS A 171 -6.56 -20.15 21.98
N GLU A 172 -5.23 -20.28 22.10
CA GLU A 172 -4.58 -21.51 22.58
C GLU A 172 -5.00 -21.86 24.02
N THR A 173 -5.08 -20.85 24.90
CA THR A 173 -5.52 -21.05 26.29
C THR A 173 -6.97 -21.50 26.37
N TYR A 174 -7.84 -20.98 25.49
CA TYR A 174 -9.25 -21.40 25.42
C TYR A 174 -9.36 -22.82 24.85
N GLU A 175 -8.70 -23.13 23.75
CA GLU A 175 -8.75 -24.44 23.08
C GLU A 175 -8.12 -25.56 23.92
N SER A 176 -7.08 -25.25 24.72
CA SER A 176 -6.45 -26.23 25.64
C SER A 176 -7.27 -26.55 26.91
N GLY A 177 -8.37 -25.86 27.13
CA GLY A 177 -9.20 -26.02 28.33
C GLY A 177 -8.58 -25.41 29.61
N ASN A 178 -7.40 -24.76 29.53
CA ASN A 178 -6.74 -24.10 30.65
C ASN A 178 -7.23 -22.67 30.82
N GLN A 179 -8.54 -22.47 30.81
CA GLN A 179 -9.12 -21.12 30.87
C GLN A 179 -8.74 -20.42 32.16
N ASN A 180 -8.43 -19.14 32.05
CA ASN A 180 -8.15 -18.26 33.17
C ASN A 180 -9.12 -17.06 33.14
N TRP A 181 -9.08 -16.22 34.18
CA TRP A 181 -9.98 -15.07 34.26
C TRP A 181 -9.96 -14.17 33.00
N ILE A 182 -8.80 -14.03 32.35
CA ILE A 182 -8.64 -13.22 31.13
C ILE A 182 -9.41 -13.86 29.96
N THR A 183 -9.20 -15.17 29.73
CA THR A 183 -9.85 -15.88 28.62
C THR A 183 -11.34 -16.07 28.84
N GLU A 184 -11.78 -16.25 30.09
CA GLU A 184 -13.21 -16.36 30.41
C GLU A 184 -13.98 -15.04 30.22
N ASN A 185 -13.33 -13.87 30.48
CA ASN A 185 -14.02 -12.58 30.46
C ASN A 185 -13.72 -11.71 29.23
N LEU A 186 -12.58 -11.89 28.57
CA LEU A 186 -12.12 -11.03 27.48
C LEU A 186 -12.07 -11.74 26.12
N TYR A 187 -12.21 -13.06 26.09
CA TYR A 187 -12.12 -13.80 24.83
C TYR A 187 -13.42 -14.54 24.53
N ASN A 188 -13.97 -14.29 23.34
CA ASN A 188 -15.10 -15.03 22.79
C ASN A 188 -14.71 -15.60 21.41
N PRO A 189 -14.63 -16.93 21.24
CA PRO A 189 -14.23 -17.54 19.97
C PRO A 189 -15.15 -17.17 18.78
N GLU A 190 -16.42 -16.81 19.03
CA GLU A 190 -17.35 -16.38 17.98
C GLU A 190 -16.92 -15.07 17.27
N ILE A 191 -16.13 -14.23 17.92
CA ILE A 191 -15.61 -12.99 17.33
C ILE A 191 -14.64 -13.30 16.16
N GLY A 192 -13.89 -14.39 16.25
CA GLY A 192 -13.01 -14.88 15.18
C GLY A 192 -12.12 -13.79 14.56
N VAL A 193 -12.34 -13.52 13.26
CA VAL A 193 -11.62 -12.48 12.50
C VAL A 193 -11.75 -11.08 13.11
N GLY A 194 -12.85 -10.82 13.83
CA GLY A 194 -13.11 -9.53 14.47
C GLY A 194 -12.02 -9.09 15.45
N TYR A 195 -11.24 -10.02 16.02
CA TYR A 195 -10.10 -9.66 16.88
C TYR A 195 -8.99 -8.90 16.15
N VAL A 196 -8.82 -9.11 14.85
CA VAL A 196 -7.91 -8.30 14.02
C VAL A 196 -8.38 -6.84 13.99
N PHE A 197 -9.68 -6.65 13.87
CA PHE A 197 -10.30 -5.32 13.79
C PHE A 197 -10.31 -4.62 15.16
N ILE A 198 -10.64 -5.37 16.22
CA ILE A 198 -10.58 -4.87 17.62
C ILE A 198 -9.15 -4.45 17.98
N SER A 199 -8.14 -5.25 17.61
CA SER A 199 -6.73 -4.92 17.86
C SER A 199 -6.33 -3.59 17.19
N ASN A 200 -6.75 -3.38 15.95
CA ASN A 200 -6.51 -2.13 15.23
C ASN A 200 -7.30 -0.96 15.83
N LEU A 201 -8.56 -1.16 16.22
CA LEU A 201 -9.38 -0.16 16.87
C LEU A 201 -8.75 0.33 18.17
N ILE A 202 -8.34 -0.60 19.05
CA ILE A 202 -7.68 -0.25 20.32
C ILE A 202 -6.36 0.50 20.06
N ALA A 203 -5.57 0.05 19.10
CA ALA A 203 -4.33 0.75 18.70
C ALA A 203 -4.62 2.18 18.22
N SER A 204 -5.66 2.39 17.40
CA SER A 204 -6.08 3.72 16.93
C SER A 204 -6.62 4.60 18.06
N ILE A 205 -7.37 4.04 19.02
CA ILE A 205 -7.83 4.76 20.22
C ILE A 205 -6.64 5.24 21.05
N ILE A 206 -5.66 4.37 21.32
CA ILE A 206 -4.47 4.72 22.09
C ILE A 206 -3.63 5.77 21.36
N LYS A 207 -3.43 5.62 20.04
CA LYS A 207 -2.76 6.64 19.21
C LYS A 207 -3.45 8.00 19.32
N PHE A 208 -4.76 8.03 19.20
CA PHE A 208 -5.57 9.24 19.34
C PHE A 208 -5.41 9.86 20.75
N GLY A 209 -5.49 9.04 21.81
CA GLY A 209 -5.30 9.47 23.19
C GLY A 209 -3.91 10.11 23.43
N VAL A 210 -2.83 9.52 22.89
CA VAL A 210 -1.47 10.07 22.96
C VAL A 210 -1.34 11.39 22.18
N LEU A 211 -2.11 11.56 21.12
CA LEU A 211 -2.15 12.79 20.33
C LEU A 211 -3.02 13.89 20.97
N MET A 212 -4.01 13.55 21.79
CA MET A 212 -4.97 14.47 22.40
C MET A 212 -4.33 15.68 23.09
N PRO A 213 -3.25 15.55 23.88
CA PRO A 213 -2.56 16.69 24.48
C PRO A 213 -1.92 17.66 23.47
N THR A 214 -1.73 17.22 22.22
CA THR A 214 -1.19 18.09 21.16
C THR A 214 -2.28 18.85 20.40
N MET A 215 -3.55 18.48 20.63
CA MET A 215 -4.70 19.12 20.03
C MET A 215 -4.97 20.47 20.69
N ASN A 216 -5.11 21.49 19.90
CA ASN A 216 -5.40 22.83 20.39
C ASN A 216 -6.70 23.33 19.79
N PHE A 217 -7.71 23.50 20.64
CA PHE A 217 -9.05 23.96 20.29
C PHE A 217 -9.26 25.47 20.55
N LYS A 218 -8.21 26.23 20.88
CA LYS A 218 -8.32 27.66 21.26
C LYS A 218 -8.50 28.62 20.07
N GLY A 219 -8.51 28.11 18.84
CA GLY A 219 -8.70 28.94 17.63
C GLY A 219 -10.17 29.13 17.28
N SER A 220 -10.51 30.28 16.74
CA SER A 220 -11.83 30.52 16.13
C SER A 220 -12.00 29.75 14.84
N PHE A 221 -13.17 29.22 14.61
CA PHE A 221 -13.55 28.60 13.34
C PHE A 221 -13.87 29.71 12.31
N ASP A 222 -13.27 29.62 11.12
CA ASP A 222 -13.51 30.53 10.01
C ASP A 222 -13.91 29.74 8.76
N PHE A 223 -15.17 29.87 8.38
CA PHE A 223 -15.74 29.19 7.23
C PHE A 223 -15.11 29.62 5.89
N THR A 224 -14.71 30.91 5.80
CA THR A 224 -14.11 31.45 4.57
C THR A 224 -12.78 30.75 4.26
N ILE A 225 -11.97 30.55 5.30
CA ILE A 225 -10.71 29.84 5.18
C ILE A 225 -10.95 28.37 4.93
N LEU A 226 -11.89 27.75 5.62
CA LEU A 226 -12.23 26.35 5.37
C LEU A 226 -12.63 26.15 3.89
N LYS A 227 -13.44 27.04 3.33
CA LYS A 227 -13.82 27.01 1.91
C LYS A 227 -12.60 27.12 0.97
N GLN A 228 -11.65 27.99 1.28
CA GLN A 228 -10.42 28.10 0.50
C GLN A 228 -9.56 26.84 0.61
N MET A 229 -9.43 26.29 1.82
CA MET A 229 -8.69 25.06 2.07
C MET A 229 -9.31 23.87 1.37
N THR A 230 -10.63 23.70 1.43
CA THR A 230 -11.35 22.60 0.74
C THR A 230 -11.27 22.72 -0.77
N SER A 231 -11.41 23.95 -1.31
CA SER A 231 -11.23 24.18 -2.75
C SER A 231 -9.83 23.79 -3.24
N TYR A 232 -8.80 24.07 -2.43
CA TYR A 232 -7.43 23.65 -2.72
C TYR A 232 -7.23 22.14 -2.54
N ALA A 233 -7.88 21.52 -1.54
CA ALA A 233 -7.77 20.11 -1.21
C ALA A 233 -8.51 19.19 -2.20
N ALA A 234 -9.60 19.65 -2.81
CA ALA A 234 -10.44 18.81 -3.67
C ALA A 234 -9.69 18.12 -4.84
N PRO A 235 -8.80 18.78 -5.60
CA PRO A 235 -7.98 18.09 -6.59
C PRO A 235 -7.04 17.03 -5.97
N MET A 236 -6.51 17.26 -4.76
CA MET A 236 -5.65 16.32 -4.07
C MET A 236 -6.42 15.09 -3.58
N LEU A 237 -7.69 15.25 -3.21
CA LEU A 237 -8.59 14.14 -2.90
C LEU A 237 -8.72 13.21 -4.12
N LEU A 238 -8.97 13.74 -5.32
CA LEU A 238 -9.11 12.95 -6.54
C LEU A 238 -7.82 12.15 -6.85
N VAL A 239 -6.64 12.77 -6.69
CA VAL A 239 -5.36 12.08 -6.87
C VAL A 239 -5.18 10.98 -5.83
N GLY A 240 -5.51 11.25 -4.56
CA GLY A 240 -5.44 10.27 -3.48
C GLY A 240 -6.39 9.08 -3.69
N LEU A 241 -7.64 9.35 -4.10
CA LEU A 241 -8.61 8.32 -4.44
C LEU A 241 -8.15 7.48 -5.63
N ALA A 242 -7.63 8.11 -6.70
CA ALA A 242 -7.10 7.39 -7.85
C ALA A 242 -5.94 6.45 -7.46
N TYR A 243 -5.06 6.90 -6.57
CA TYR A 243 -3.99 6.05 -6.04
C TYR A 243 -4.53 4.83 -5.29
N VAL A 244 -5.49 5.03 -4.38
CA VAL A 244 -6.06 3.92 -3.59
C VAL A 244 -6.87 2.97 -4.46
N VAL A 245 -7.62 3.48 -5.43
CA VAL A 245 -8.36 2.65 -6.40
C VAL A 245 -7.39 1.72 -7.15
N ASN A 246 -6.28 2.25 -7.65
CA ASN A 246 -5.29 1.46 -8.36
C ASN A 246 -4.58 0.42 -7.48
N GLU A 247 -4.53 0.64 -6.16
CA GLU A 247 -3.82 -0.22 -5.22
C GLU A 247 -4.72 -1.27 -4.56
N THR A 248 -6.02 -0.99 -4.36
CA THR A 248 -6.84 -1.82 -3.47
C THR A 248 -8.24 -2.17 -3.96
N LEU A 249 -8.80 -1.44 -4.96
CA LEU A 249 -10.20 -1.63 -5.36
C LEU A 249 -10.44 -3.00 -6.03
N ASP A 250 -9.41 -3.58 -6.62
CA ASP A 250 -9.44 -4.93 -7.20
C ASP A 250 -10.00 -5.97 -6.22
N ARG A 251 -9.67 -5.86 -4.94
CA ARG A 251 -10.14 -6.79 -3.89
C ARG A 251 -11.63 -6.70 -3.62
N ALA A 252 -12.16 -5.47 -3.59
CA ALA A 252 -13.60 -5.25 -3.43
C ALA A 252 -14.38 -5.70 -4.69
N MET A 253 -13.84 -5.43 -5.88
CA MET A 253 -14.42 -5.87 -7.15
C MET A 253 -14.40 -7.39 -7.28
N LEU A 254 -13.29 -8.03 -6.92
CA LEU A 254 -13.12 -9.48 -7.02
C LEU A 254 -14.24 -10.21 -6.27
N LYS A 255 -14.47 -9.88 -5.00
CA LYS A 255 -15.56 -10.49 -4.23
C LYS A 255 -16.92 -10.23 -4.86
N SER A 256 -17.23 -8.96 -5.18
CA SER A 256 -18.57 -8.60 -5.66
C SER A 256 -18.91 -9.23 -7.01
N ILE A 257 -17.95 -9.26 -7.93
CA ILE A 257 -18.15 -9.83 -9.27
C ILE A 257 -18.27 -11.36 -9.17
N LEU A 258 -17.37 -12.02 -8.46
CA LEU A 258 -17.41 -13.49 -8.35
C LEU A 258 -18.62 -13.99 -7.57
N TYR A 259 -19.05 -13.29 -6.51
CA TYR A 259 -20.28 -13.63 -5.78
C TYR A 259 -21.49 -13.68 -6.71
N ASN A 260 -21.70 -12.65 -7.53
CA ASN A 260 -22.83 -12.61 -8.45
C ASN A 260 -22.69 -13.70 -9.53
N GLN A 261 -21.50 -13.88 -10.07
CA GLN A 261 -21.22 -14.88 -11.09
C GLN A 261 -21.49 -16.32 -10.61
N TYR A 262 -21.03 -16.68 -9.41
CA TYR A 262 -21.28 -18.03 -8.87
C TYR A 262 -22.75 -18.34 -8.63
N LEU A 263 -23.57 -17.31 -8.36
CA LEU A 263 -25.02 -17.46 -8.27
C LEU A 263 -25.68 -17.57 -9.66
N GLU A 264 -25.27 -16.72 -10.60
CA GLU A 264 -25.84 -16.69 -11.96
C GLU A 264 -25.50 -17.96 -12.76
N ASN A 265 -24.28 -18.49 -12.62
CA ASN A 265 -23.85 -19.70 -13.32
C ASN A 265 -24.36 -21.00 -12.64
N GLY A 266 -24.85 -20.92 -11.40
CA GLY A 266 -25.23 -22.11 -10.63
C GLY A 266 -24.03 -22.88 -10.08
N ASP A 267 -22.83 -22.24 -9.99
CA ASP A 267 -21.62 -22.82 -9.40
C ASP A 267 -21.75 -22.98 -7.87
N ALA A 268 -22.65 -22.22 -7.26
CA ALA A 268 -22.97 -22.27 -5.84
C ALA A 268 -24.44 -22.64 -5.63
N GLU A 269 -24.73 -23.53 -4.69
CA GLU A 269 -26.08 -23.96 -4.34
C GLU A 269 -26.89 -22.87 -3.62
N ASN A 270 -26.21 -21.96 -2.95
CA ASN A 270 -26.83 -20.88 -2.18
C ASN A 270 -25.91 -19.68 -2.03
N SER A 271 -26.49 -18.55 -1.56
CA SER A 271 -25.78 -17.30 -1.37
C SER A 271 -24.61 -17.39 -0.39
N SER A 272 -24.68 -18.25 0.63
CA SER A 272 -23.59 -18.44 1.61
C SER A 272 -22.39 -19.11 0.96
N GLN A 273 -22.62 -20.15 0.15
CA GLN A 273 -21.56 -20.84 -0.59
C GLN A 273 -20.89 -19.93 -1.62
N ALA A 274 -21.71 -19.16 -2.38
CA ALA A 274 -21.17 -18.17 -3.34
C ALA A 274 -20.27 -17.15 -2.66
N LEU A 275 -20.68 -16.68 -1.47
CA LEU A 275 -19.90 -15.73 -0.68
C LEU A 275 -18.58 -16.34 -0.20
N SER A 276 -18.62 -17.56 0.35
CA SER A 276 -17.44 -18.30 0.80
C SER A 276 -16.43 -18.49 -0.32
N MET A 277 -16.89 -18.94 -1.49
CA MET A 277 -16.04 -19.12 -2.67
C MET A 277 -15.41 -17.80 -3.13
N ALA A 278 -16.17 -16.71 -3.20
CA ALA A 278 -15.67 -15.40 -3.60
C ALA A 278 -14.67 -14.82 -2.60
N LEU A 279 -14.92 -14.96 -1.30
CA LEU A 279 -14.00 -14.55 -0.23
C LEU A 279 -12.72 -15.39 -0.23
N SER A 280 -12.82 -16.70 -0.50
CA SER A 280 -11.66 -17.57 -0.64
C SER A 280 -10.72 -17.10 -1.75
N GLN A 281 -11.26 -16.78 -2.94
CA GLN A 281 -10.48 -16.19 -4.04
C GLN A 281 -9.79 -14.89 -3.62
N ASN A 282 -10.52 -14.03 -2.91
CA ASN A 282 -9.99 -12.76 -2.41
C ASN A 282 -8.89 -12.94 -1.36
N GLY A 283 -9.03 -13.93 -0.47
CA GLY A 283 -8.04 -14.28 0.54
C GLY A 283 -6.75 -14.82 -0.08
N ILE A 284 -6.88 -15.76 -1.04
CA ILE A 284 -5.74 -16.30 -1.80
C ILE A 284 -4.99 -15.18 -2.51
N TYR A 285 -5.68 -14.29 -3.20
CA TYR A 285 -5.08 -13.14 -3.88
C TYR A 285 -4.40 -12.20 -2.90
N GLY A 286 -5.10 -11.80 -1.83
CA GLY A 286 -4.62 -10.86 -0.83
C GLY A 286 -3.36 -11.35 -0.11
N ALA A 287 -3.29 -12.63 0.26
CA ALA A 287 -2.12 -13.23 0.89
C ALA A 287 -0.90 -13.23 -0.05
N ASN A 288 -1.09 -13.66 -1.29
CA ASN A 288 0.00 -13.71 -2.28
C ASN A 288 0.46 -12.31 -2.72
N TYR A 289 -0.44 -11.33 -2.77
CA TYR A 289 -0.09 -9.92 -2.98
C TYR A 289 0.90 -9.43 -1.92
N LYS A 290 0.78 -9.87 -0.67
CA LYS A 290 1.71 -9.49 0.41
C LYS A 290 3.15 -9.90 0.13
N ILE A 291 3.40 -11.05 -0.51
CA ILE A 291 4.76 -11.45 -0.89
C ILE A 291 5.43 -10.35 -1.72
N THR A 292 4.68 -9.70 -2.63
CA THR A 292 5.22 -8.67 -3.52
C THR A 292 5.41 -7.30 -2.85
N MET A 293 4.82 -7.07 -1.66
CA MET A 293 4.94 -5.80 -0.93
C MET A 293 6.37 -5.45 -0.54
N ILE A 294 7.27 -6.41 -0.42
CA ILE A 294 8.70 -6.16 -0.18
C ILE A 294 9.26 -5.23 -1.25
N VAL A 295 8.90 -5.46 -2.54
CA VAL A 295 9.35 -4.61 -3.65
C VAL A 295 8.74 -3.20 -3.56
N SER A 296 7.46 -3.09 -3.21
CA SER A 296 6.81 -1.78 -3.06
C SER A 296 7.38 -0.97 -1.89
N MET A 297 7.80 -1.63 -0.79
CA MET A 297 8.53 -0.97 0.30
C MET A 297 9.90 -0.45 -0.16
N PHE A 298 10.62 -1.23 -0.97
CA PHE A 298 11.88 -0.80 -1.56
C PHE A 298 11.70 0.41 -2.50
N ILE A 299 10.67 0.39 -3.36
CA ILE A 299 10.32 1.53 -4.22
C ILE A 299 10.02 2.78 -3.39
N GLN A 300 9.30 2.63 -2.27
CA GLN A 300 9.01 3.74 -1.37
C GLN A 300 10.27 4.27 -0.68
N ALA A 301 11.17 3.40 -0.23
CA ALA A 301 12.46 3.80 0.33
C ALA A 301 13.29 4.60 -0.68
N PHE A 302 13.35 4.11 -1.92
CA PHE A 302 13.99 4.81 -3.02
C PHE A 302 13.35 6.19 -3.25
N ARG A 303 12.03 6.29 -3.29
CA ARG A 303 11.31 7.57 -3.46
C ARG A 303 11.68 8.57 -2.37
N TYR A 304 11.69 8.18 -1.11
CA TYR A 304 12.06 9.07 0.02
C TYR A 304 13.50 9.57 -0.08
N ALA A 305 14.41 8.78 -0.62
CA ALA A 305 15.80 9.18 -0.81
C ALA A 305 16.01 10.04 -2.07
N SER A 306 15.34 9.66 -3.17
CA SER A 306 15.58 10.26 -4.50
C SER A 306 14.89 11.61 -4.68
N GLU A 307 13.65 11.78 -4.18
CA GLU A 307 12.91 13.05 -4.36
C GLU A 307 13.70 14.26 -3.82
N PRO A 308 14.14 14.30 -2.55
CA PRO A 308 14.90 15.45 -2.05
C PRO A 308 16.22 15.66 -2.79
N PHE A 309 16.87 14.57 -3.22
CA PHE A 309 18.12 14.64 -3.98
C PHE A 309 17.92 15.35 -5.32
N PHE A 310 16.88 15.01 -6.07
CA PHE A 310 16.62 15.60 -7.37
C PHE A 310 16.16 17.05 -7.28
N PHE A 311 15.28 17.38 -6.33
CA PHE A 311 14.89 18.78 -6.09
C PHE A 311 16.08 19.67 -5.74
N LYS A 312 17.02 19.19 -4.92
CA LYS A 312 18.22 19.94 -4.55
C LYS A 312 19.18 20.17 -5.73
N ASN A 313 19.24 19.19 -6.64
CA ASN A 313 20.19 19.21 -7.75
C ASN A 313 19.57 19.67 -9.08
N GLU A 314 18.34 20.17 -9.08
CA GLU A 314 17.63 20.59 -10.29
C GLU A 314 18.40 21.64 -11.10
N ALA A 315 18.97 22.65 -10.44
CA ALA A 315 19.72 23.73 -11.08
C ALA A 315 21.06 23.29 -11.68
N ASN A 316 21.53 22.08 -11.40
CA ASN A 316 22.80 21.58 -11.92
C ASN A 316 22.69 21.22 -13.41
N LYS A 317 23.65 21.65 -14.23
CA LYS A 317 23.72 21.39 -15.69
C LYS A 317 23.59 19.88 -16.02
N ASN A 318 24.05 19.01 -15.14
CA ASN A 318 24.06 17.55 -15.32
C ASN A 318 22.87 16.84 -14.64
N SER A 319 21.87 17.57 -14.14
CA SER A 319 20.72 17.03 -13.41
C SER A 319 20.00 15.93 -14.22
N LYS A 320 19.69 16.20 -15.50
CA LYS A 320 19.00 15.24 -16.38
C LYS A 320 19.82 13.97 -16.67
N ALA A 321 21.13 14.10 -16.84
CA ALA A 321 22.03 12.95 -17.05
C ALA A 321 22.11 12.11 -15.76
N THR A 322 22.11 12.75 -14.59
CA THR A 322 22.07 12.06 -13.29
C THR A 322 20.75 11.32 -13.11
N LEU A 323 19.61 11.93 -13.48
CA LEU A 323 18.30 11.27 -13.48
C LEU A 323 18.31 9.99 -14.33
N ALA A 324 18.82 10.08 -15.57
CA ALA A 324 18.92 8.93 -16.46
C ALA A 324 19.81 7.81 -15.90
N LYS A 325 20.94 8.17 -15.28
CA LYS A 325 21.86 7.20 -14.67
C LYS A 325 21.25 6.51 -13.46
N VAL A 326 20.59 7.27 -12.59
CA VAL A 326 19.89 6.73 -11.41
C VAL A 326 18.77 5.78 -11.83
N MET A 327 17.99 6.13 -12.87
CA MET A 327 16.96 5.26 -13.43
C MET A 327 17.56 3.92 -13.89
N ASN A 328 18.68 3.91 -14.61
CA ASN A 328 19.29 2.68 -15.07
C ASN A 328 19.66 1.76 -13.90
N TYR A 329 20.33 2.27 -12.87
CA TYR A 329 20.67 1.47 -11.68
C TYR A 329 19.42 1.01 -10.91
N PHE A 330 18.40 1.84 -10.84
CA PHE A 330 17.16 1.49 -10.17
C PHE A 330 16.45 0.33 -10.89
N VAL A 331 16.39 0.35 -12.23
CA VAL A 331 15.86 -0.75 -13.03
C VAL A 331 16.66 -2.03 -12.82
N VAL A 332 18.01 -1.95 -12.81
CA VAL A 332 18.86 -3.11 -12.52
C VAL A 332 18.48 -3.76 -11.19
N VAL A 333 18.32 -2.95 -10.13
CA VAL A 333 17.98 -3.47 -8.80
C VAL A 333 16.55 -4.03 -8.77
N LEU A 334 15.59 -3.39 -9.45
CA LEU A 334 14.22 -3.90 -9.53
C LEU A 334 14.16 -5.26 -10.24
N VAL A 335 14.84 -5.40 -11.40
CA VAL A 335 14.88 -6.67 -12.12
C VAL A 335 15.65 -7.72 -11.33
N PHE A 336 16.73 -7.35 -10.65
CA PHE A 336 17.44 -8.27 -9.74
C PHE A 336 16.53 -8.78 -8.63
N THR A 337 15.77 -7.88 -7.97
CA THR A 337 14.82 -8.25 -6.92
C THR A 337 13.71 -9.15 -7.46
N PHE A 338 13.20 -8.86 -8.67
CA PHE A 338 12.25 -9.73 -9.36
C PHE A 338 12.81 -11.14 -9.54
N LEU A 339 14.04 -11.26 -10.05
CA LEU A 339 14.69 -12.57 -10.25
C LEU A 339 14.90 -13.31 -8.93
N VAL A 340 15.38 -12.63 -7.89
CA VAL A 340 15.53 -13.26 -6.56
C VAL A 340 14.20 -13.81 -6.08
N MET A 341 13.12 -13.02 -6.17
CA MET A 341 11.83 -13.45 -5.66
C MET A 341 11.17 -14.54 -6.51
N THR A 342 11.34 -14.52 -7.81
CA THR A 342 10.73 -15.53 -8.70
C THR A 342 11.53 -16.83 -8.73
N LEU A 343 12.86 -16.79 -8.81
CA LEU A 343 13.72 -17.98 -8.79
C LEU A 343 13.64 -18.73 -7.46
N PHE A 344 13.48 -18.01 -6.36
CA PHE A 344 13.37 -18.58 -5.01
C PHE A 344 11.96 -18.51 -4.44
N LEU A 345 10.93 -18.46 -5.31
CA LEU A 345 9.52 -18.38 -4.88
C LEU A 345 9.12 -19.57 -3.99
N HIS A 346 9.71 -20.75 -4.23
CA HIS A 346 9.55 -21.92 -3.39
C HIS A 346 10.02 -21.74 -1.93
N ILE A 347 10.94 -20.78 -1.66
CA ILE A 347 11.32 -20.36 -0.31
C ILE A 347 10.35 -19.30 0.20
N PHE A 348 10.07 -18.28 -0.63
CA PHE A 348 9.19 -17.19 -0.25
C PHE A 348 7.75 -17.62 0.03
N LYS A 349 7.28 -18.74 -0.56
CA LYS A 349 5.94 -19.28 -0.26
C LYS A 349 5.74 -19.60 1.22
N TYR A 350 6.79 -19.99 1.95
CA TYR A 350 6.70 -20.28 3.39
C TYR A 350 6.46 -19.03 4.26
N PHE A 351 6.55 -17.83 3.67
CA PHE A 351 6.03 -16.62 4.29
C PHE A 351 4.50 -16.70 4.49
N ILE A 352 3.82 -17.53 3.69
CA ILE A 352 2.42 -17.90 3.85
C ILE A 352 2.40 -19.38 4.26
N PRO A 353 2.37 -19.69 5.58
CA PRO A 353 2.62 -21.08 6.06
C PRO A 353 1.54 -22.07 5.66
N ASN A 354 0.30 -21.62 5.44
CA ASN A 354 -0.80 -22.50 5.05
C ASN A 354 -0.80 -22.75 3.54
N ALA A 355 -0.72 -24.02 3.14
CA ALA A 355 -0.65 -24.44 1.74
C ALA A 355 -1.91 -24.12 0.91
N GLU A 356 -3.07 -23.93 1.55
CA GLU A 356 -4.30 -23.54 0.85
C GLU A 356 -4.17 -22.24 0.02
N TYR A 357 -3.29 -21.35 0.44
CA TYR A 357 -3.03 -20.09 -0.27
C TYR A 357 -2.05 -20.25 -1.45
N TRP A 358 -1.34 -21.38 -1.55
CA TRP A 358 -0.25 -21.52 -2.55
C TRP A 358 -0.76 -21.63 -3.99
N SER A 359 -2.05 -21.93 -4.18
CA SER A 359 -2.69 -21.83 -5.50
C SER A 359 -2.57 -20.44 -6.12
N GLY A 360 -2.43 -19.39 -5.30
CA GLY A 360 -2.24 -18.01 -5.71
C GLY A 360 -0.80 -17.62 -6.04
N LEU A 361 0.21 -18.49 -5.83
CA LEU A 361 1.62 -18.16 -6.13
C LEU A 361 1.84 -17.79 -7.60
N LYS A 362 1.01 -18.30 -8.50
CA LYS A 362 1.06 -18.00 -9.95
C LYS A 362 0.88 -16.51 -10.29
N VAL A 363 0.23 -15.72 -9.41
CA VAL A 363 0.10 -14.27 -9.64
C VAL A 363 1.30 -13.47 -9.15
N VAL A 364 2.17 -14.05 -8.31
CA VAL A 364 3.31 -13.34 -7.73
C VAL A 364 4.26 -12.78 -8.80
N PRO A 365 4.68 -13.54 -9.83
CA PRO A 365 5.53 -12.99 -10.89
C PRO A 365 4.88 -11.83 -11.65
N VAL A 366 3.56 -11.91 -11.91
CA VAL A 366 2.79 -10.85 -12.59
C VAL A 366 2.78 -9.58 -11.75
N LEU A 367 2.48 -9.70 -10.46
CA LEU A 367 2.46 -8.58 -9.50
C LEU A 367 3.86 -7.98 -9.28
N LEU A 368 4.91 -8.80 -9.28
CA LEU A 368 6.29 -8.32 -9.24
C LEU A 368 6.63 -7.50 -10.50
N GLY A 369 6.21 -7.96 -11.67
CA GLY A 369 6.31 -7.21 -12.93
C GLY A 369 5.56 -5.88 -12.86
N ALA A 370 4.35 -5.88 -12.31
CA ALA A 370 3.58 -4.66 -12.05
C ALA A 370 4.33 -3.70 -11.13
N ASN A 371 4.93 -4.20 -10.06
CA ASN A 371 5.74 -3.39 -9.15
C ASN A 371 6.99 -2.79 -9.82
N ILE A 372 7.63 -3.49 -10.76
CA ILE A 372 8.72 -2.90 -11.56
C ILE A 372 8.18 -1.68 -12.35
N CYS A 373 7.05 -1.84 -13.03
CA CYS A 373 6.42 -0.73 -13.76
C CYS A 373 6.07 0.44 -12.83
N LEU A 374 5.52 0.16 -11.64
CA LEU A 374 5.25 1.17 -10.62
C LEU A 374 6.52 1.88 -10.15
N GLY A 375 7.61 1.15 -9.93
CA GLY A 375 8.90 1.71 -9.56
C GLY A 375 9.44 2.67 -10.61
N ILE A 376 9.42 2.27 -11.87
CA ILE A 376 9.85 3.12 -12.99
C ILE A 376 8.92 4.34 -13.11
N TYR A 377 7.59 4.16 -13.04
CA TYR A 377 6.63 5.26 -13.02
C TYR A 377 6.94 6.26 -11.89
N THR A 378 7.22 5.76 -10.69
CA THR A 378 7.56 6.59 -9.53
C THR A 378 8.83 7.40 -9.78
N SER A 379 9.85 6.82 -10.38
CA SER A 379 11.06 7.54 -10.77
C SER A 379 10.81 8.54 -11.90
N LEU A 380 10.01 8.17 -12.90
CA LEU A 380 9.58 9.08 -13.97
C LEU A 380 8.76 10.25 -13.43
N SER A 381 7.95 10.06 -12.39
CA SER A 381 7.08 11.09 -11.81
C SER A 381 7.80 12.38 -11.38
N ILE A 382 9.11 12.32 -11.25
CA ILE A 382 9.97 13.46 -10.91
C ILE A 382 9.89 14.57 -11.96
N TRP A 383 9.70 14.26 -13.26
CA TRP A 383 9.65 15.27 -14.31
C TRP A 383 8.51 16.28 -14.12
N TYR A 384 7.28 15.82 -13.84
CA TYR A 384 6.15 16.74 -13.67
C TYR A 384 6.16 17.45 -12.32
N LYS A 385 6.88 16.92 -11.33
CA LYS A 385 7.10 17.59 -10.05
C LYS A 385 8.10 18.72 -10.19
N LEU A 386 9.24 18.50 -10.88
CA LEU A 386 10.26 19.50 -11.14
C LEU A 386 9.74 20.61 -12.09
N SER A 387 8.95 20.24 -13.10
CA SER A 387 8.40 21.23 -14.05
C SER A 387 7.10 21.91 -13.58
N GLU A 388 6.69 21.71 -12.32
CA GLU A 388 5.44 22.23 -11.72
C GLU A 388 4.16 21.83 -12.47
N LYS A 389 4.23 20.77 -13.27
CA LYS A 389 3.11 20.25 -14.09
C LYS A 389 2.39 19.08 -13.42
N THR A 390 2.09 19.18 -12.14
CA THR A 390 1.53 18.10 -11.32
C THR A 390 0.17 17.56 -11.81
N ILE A 391 -0.55 18.34 -12.61
CA ILE A 391 -1.82 17.92 -13.25
C ILE A 391 -1.64 16.65 -14.11
N TYR A 392 -0.48 16.47 -14.74
CA TYR A 392 -0.21 15.26 -15.52
C TYR A 392 -0.14 14.02 -14.64
N GLY A 393 0.34 14.14 -13.40
CA GLY A 393 0.28 13.04 -12.43
C GLY A 393 -1.14 12.62 -12.12
N ALA A 394 -2.08 13.56 -11.98
CA ALA A 394 -3.50 13.28 -11.78
C ALA A 394 -4.12 12.60 -13.00
N ILE A 395 -3.87 13.12 -14.20
CA ILE A 395 -4.40 12.55 -15.45
C ILE A 395 -3.91 11.11 -15.63
N ILE A 396 -2.60 10.85 -15.45
CA ILE A 396 -2.02 9.52 -15.57
C ILE A 396 -2.65 8.56 -14.56
N SER A 397 -2.85 9.01 -13.30
CA SER A 397 -3.48 8.19 -12.27
C SER A 397 -4.94 7.84 -12.60
N ILE A 398 -5.71 8.79 -13.16
CA ILE A 398 -7.10 8.56 -13.60
C ILE A 398 -7.14 7.56 -14.76
N ILE A 399 -6.22 7.65 -15.72
CA ILE A 399 -6.11 6.65 -16.79
C ILE A 399 -5.83 5.27 -16.21
N GLY A 400 -4.95 5.19 -15.21
CA GLY A 400 -4.71 3.94 -14.47
C GLY A 400 -5.99 3.39 -13.85
N VAL A 401 -6.80 4.22 -13.19
CA VAL A 401 -8.11 3.83 -12.62
C VAL A 401 -9.01 3.22 -13.69
N LEU A 402 -9.16 3.90 -14.83
CA LEU A 402 -10.03 3.42 -15.92
C LEU A 402 -9.58 2.05 -16.44
N ILE A 403 -8.27 1.84 -16.59
CA ILE A 403 -7.69 0.56 -17.00
C ILE A 403 -7.96 -0.52 -15.96
N THR A 404 -7.72 -0.21 -14.68
CA THR A 404 -7.98 -1.14 -13.56
C THR A 404 -9.45 -1.56 -13.53
N LEU A 405 -10.38 -0.60 -13.60
CA LEU A 405 -11.81 -0.88 -13.60
C LEU A 405 -12.24 -1.71 -14.80
N LEU A 406 -11.79 -1.31 -16.01
CA LEU A 406 -12.15 -1.99 -17.25
C LEU A 406 -11.68 -3.45 -17.27
N ILE A 407 -10.41 -3.69 -16.94
CA ILE A 407 -9.86 -5.05 -16.97
C ILE A 407 -10.50 -5.91 -15.88
N ASN A 408 -10.66 -5.41 -14.66
CA ASN A 408 -11.30 -6.18 -13.60
C ASN A 408 -12.76 -6.52 -13.96
N PHE A 409 -13.53 -5.56 -14.46
CA PHE A 409 -14.93 -5.79 -14.82
C PHE A 409 -15.09 -6.83 -15.94
N LEU A 410 -14.22 -6.79 -16.96
CA LEU A 410 -14.32 -7.69 -18.12
C LEU A 410 -13.73 -9.08 -17.84
N PHE A 411 -12.66 -9.17 -17.08
CA PHE A 411 -11.87 -10.40 -17.00
C PHE A 411 -11.95 -11.15 -15.65
N ILE A 412 -12.39 -10.52 -14.56
CA ILE A 412 -12.64 -11.26 -13.30
C ILE A 412 -13.64 -12.40 -13.52
N PRO A 413 -14.75 -12.23 -14.29
CA PRO A 413 -15.68 -13.33 -14.51
C PRO A 413 -15.05 -14.56 -15.19
N VAL A 414 -13.96 -14.37 -15.95
CA VAL A 414 -13.33 -15.46 -16.71
C VAL A 414 -12.13 -16.06 -15.97
N TYR A 415 -11.30 -15.20 -15.35
CA TYR A 415 -9.99 -15.58 -14.79
C TYR A 415 -9.89 -15.41 -13.28
N GLY A 416 -10.98 -14.99 -12.61
CA GLY A 416 -10.97 -14.78 -11.16
C GLY A 416 -9.89 -13.79 -10.73
N TYR A 417 -9.17 -14.11 -9.64
CA TYR A 417 -8.12 -13.24 -9.10
C TYR A 417 -6.90 -13.03 -10.01
N GLU A 418 -6.69 -13.89 -10.98
CA GLU A 418 -5.60 -13.68 -11.97
C GLU A 418 -5.85 -12.42 -12.80
N ALA A 419 -7.10 -12.14 -13.15
CA ALA A 419 -7.48 -10.92 -13.85
C ALA A 419 -7.05 -9.66 -13.06
N SER A 420 -7.20 -9.65 -11.73
CA SER A 420 -6.79 -8.53 -10.89
C SER A 420 -5.27 -8.32 -10.89
N ALA A 421 -4.49 -9.40 -10.94
CA ALA A 421 -3.04 -9.30 -11.07
C ALA A 421 -2.62 -8.69 -12.41
N TYR A 422 -3.23 -9.13 -13.50
CA TYR A 422 -3.00 -8.56 -14.84
C TYR A 422 -3.52 -7.12 -14.94
N ALA A 423 -4.68 -6.80 -14.33
CA ALA A 423 -5.19 -5.44 -14.27
C ALA A 423 -4.17 -4.49 -13.63
N THR A 424 -3.54 -4.90 -12.54
CA THR A 424 -2.48 -4.14 -11.87
C THR A 424 -1.25 -3.97 -12.77
N LEU A 425 -0.84 -5.01 -13.49
CA LEU A 425 0.28 -4.95 -14.44
C LEU A 425 0.00 -3.98 -15.60
N PHE A 426 -1.16 -4.07 -16.22
CA PHE A 426 -1.54 -3.18 -17.33
C PHE A 426 -1.74 -1.75 -16.84
N CYS A 427 -2.31 -1.53 -15.65
CA CYS A 427 -2.45 -0.22 -15.05
C CYS A 427 -1.07 0.44 -14.88
N TYR A 428 -0.17 -0.17 -14.13
CA TYR A 428 1.15 0.42 -13.85
C TYR A 428 2.04 0.48 -15.08
N GLY A 429 1.93 -0.50 -15.98
CA GLY A 429 2.60 -0.48 -17.29
C GLY A 429 2.17 0.69 -18.15
N SER A 430 0.87 0.95 -18.25
CA SER A 430 0.32 2.08 -18.99
C SER A 430 0.72 3.42 -18.37
N MET A 431 0.62 3.54 -17.03
CA MET A 431 1.06 4.74 -16.31
C MET A 431 2.55 5.03 -16.54
N MET A 432 3.40 4.00 -16.55
CA MET A 432 4.83 4.11 -16.85
C MET A 432 5.06 4.61 -18.28
N ILE A 433 4.42 4.00 -19.27
CA ILE A 433 4.58 4.37 -20.69
C ILE A 433 4.10 5.80 -20.94
N ILE A 434 2.91 6.15 -20.47
CA ILE A 434 2.33 7.48 -20.64
C ILE A 434 3.21 8.55 -19.96
N SER A 435 3.68 8.26 -18.72
CA SER A 435 4.58 9.17 -18.01
C SER A 435 5.91 9.37 -18.73
N TYR A 436 6.46 8.32 -19.34
CA TYR A 436 7.66 8.42 -20.17
C TYR A 436 7.42 9.29 -21.40
N LEU A 437 6.37 9.02 -22.19
CA LEU A 437 6.08 9.76 -23.42
C LEU A 437 5.85 11.26 -23.14
N LEU A 438 5.01 11.58 -22.15
CA LEU A 438 4.75 12.96 -21.74
C LEU A 438 6.01 13.63 -21.17
N GLY A 439 6.80 12.88 -20.41
CA GLY A 439 8.09 13.36 -19.87
C GLY A 439 9.08 13.71 -20.97
N GLN A 440 9.19 12.89 -22.02
CA GLN A 440 10.07 13.20 -23.16
C GLN A 440 9.63 14.45 -23.93
N PHE A 441 8.32 14.72 -23.96
CA PHE A 441 7.79 15.93 -24.60
C PHE A 441 8.02 17.21 -23.76
N HIS A 442 7.77 17.16 -22.43
CA HIS A 442 7.79 18.35 -21.58
C HIS A 442 9.12 18.58 -20.83
N TYR A 443 9.84 17.52 -20.51
CA TYR A 443 11.08 17.57 -19.73
C TYR A 443 12.03 16.45 -20.20
N LYS A 444 12.58 16.63 -21.40
CA LYS A 444 13.41 15.62 -22.05
C LYS A 444 14.60 15.20 -21.20
N VAL A 445 14.61 13.92 -20.78
CA VAL A 445 15.71 13.28 -20.05
C VAL A 445 16.34 12.22 -20.94
N PRO A 446 17.67 12.14 -21.07
CA PRO A 446 18.34 11.21 -21.96
C PRO A 446 18.43 9.80 -21.36
N TYR A 447 17.28 9.13 -21.19
CA TYR A 447 17.24 7.75 -20.71
C TYR A 447 17.87 6.80 -21.72
N ASN A 448 18.65 5.83 -21.23
CA ASN A 448 19.22 4.80 -22.08
C ASN A 448 18.28 3.61 -22.22
N LEU A 449 17.30 3.74 -23.14
CA LEU A 449 16.30 2.71 -23.36
C LEU A 449 16.90 1.36 -23.75
N ASN A 450 17.97 1.34 -24.54
CA ASN A 450 18.62 0.09 -24.96
C ASN A 450 19.12 -0.72 -23.77
N LYS A 451 19.69 -0.06 -22.76
CA LYS A 451 20.10 -0.72 -21.52
C LYS A 451 18.89 -1.21 -20.72
N ILE A 452 17.87 -0.36 -20.59
CA ILE A 452 16.64 -0.70 -19.85
C ILE A 452 15.98 -1.93 -20.51
N PHE A 453 15.80 -1.93 -21.82
CA PHE A 453 15.24 -3.09 -22.54
C PHE A 453 16.12 -4.33 -22.40
N LEU A 454 17.45 -4.19 -22.45
CA LEU A 454 18.36 -5.32 -22.24
C LEU A 454 18.16 -5.96 -20.87
N TYR A 455 18.01 -5.16 -19.79
CA TYR A 455 17.76 -5.67 -18.44
C TYR A 455 16.40 -6.37 -18.34
N PHE A 456 15.36 -5.82 -18.95
CA PHE A 456 14.04 -6.47 -19.00
C PHE A 456 14.06 -7.77 -19.77
N ILE A 457 14.65 -7.79 -20.96
CA ILE A 457 14.72 -8.97 -21.82
C ILE A 457 15.56 -10.07 -21.12
N SER A 458 16.71 -9.71 -20.57
CA SER A 458 17.56 -10.68 -19.86
C SER A 458 16.87 -11.21 -18.61
N GLY A 459 16.19 -10.37 -17.83
CA GLY A 459 15.41 -10.81 -16.67
C GLY A 459 14.25 -11.71 -17.07
N GLY A 460 13.49 -11.36 -18.11
CA GLY A 460 12.41 -12.17 -18.65
C GLY A 460 12.90 -13.52 -19.20
N LEU A 461 14.02 -13.54 -19.90
CA LEU A 461 14.62 -14.78 -20.42
C LEU A 461 15.07 -15.70 -19.28
N ILE A 462 15.75 -15.16 -18.27
CA ILE A 462 16.18 -15.91 -17.09
C ILE A 462 14.97 -16.49 -16.35
N TYR A 463 13.93 -15.72 -16.15
CA TYR A 463 12.68 -16.20 -15.55
C TYR A 463 12.05 -17.30 -16.39
N TRP A 464 11.97 -17.13 -17.71
CA TRP A 464 11.42 -18.14 -18.61
C TRP A 464 12.20 -19.44 -18.56
N LEU A 465 13.53 -19.39 -18.56
CA LEU A 465 14.40 -20.57 -18.43
C LEU A 465 14.24 -21.30 -17.07
N SER A 466 13.76 -20.60 -16.04
CA SER A 466 13.52 -21.20 -14.72
C SER A 466 12.18 -21.91 -14.60
N LEU A 467 11.23 -21.70 -15.52
CA LEU A 467 9.87 -22.23 -15.40
C LEU A 467 9.82 -23.75 -15.40
N ASP A 468 10.65 -24.41 -16.21
CA ASP A 468 10.71 -25.87 -16.27
C ASP A 468 11.19 -26.50 -14.95
N PHE A 469 12.02 -25.78 -14.18
CA PHE A 469 12.54 -26.21 -12.88
C PHE A 469 11.64 -25.81 -11.71
N ASN A 470 10.77 -24.81 -11.87
CA ASN A 470 9.84 -24.38 -10.82
C ASN A 470 8.63 -25.33 -10.65
N ALA A 471 8.49 -26.33 -11.50
CA ALA A 471 7.38 -27.30 -11.44
C ALA A 471 7.56 -28.39 -10.37
N SER A 472 8.77 -28.58 -9.84
CA SER A 472 9.06 -29.61 -8.83
C SER A 472 8.65 -29.12 -7.42
N ILE A 473 7.97 -29.99 -6.66
CA ILE A 473 7.52 -29.71 -5.28
C ILE A 473 8.71 -29.70 -4.30
N ASN A 474 9.71 -30.55 -4.57
CA ASN A 474 10.93 -30.69 -3.76
C ASN A 474 12.13 -30.28 -4.60
N TYR A 475 12.70 -29.12 -4.27
CA TYR A 475 13.92 -28.64 -4.94
C TYR A 475 15.14 -29.47 -4.57
N SER A 476 15.81 -29.99 -5.60
CA SER A 476 17.11 -30.64 -5.45
C SER A 476 18.24 -29.61 -5.27
N ILE A 477 19.38 -30.04 -4.75
CA ILE A 477 20.58 -29.19 -4.66
C ILE A 477 20.99 -28.66 -6.05
N GLU A 478 20.76 -29.46 -7.10
CA GLU A 478 21.04 -29.09 -8.49
C GLU A 478 20.17 -27.92 -8.96
N GLU A 479 18.87 -27.91 -8.61
CA GLU A 479 17.93 -26.82 -8.92
C GLU A 479 18.32 -25.51 -8.21
N TYR A 480 18.72 -25.58 -6.94
CA TYR A 480 19.30 -24.40 -6.25
C TYR A 480 20.57 -23.90 -6.94
N GLY A 481 21.45 -24.82 -7.31
CA GLY A 481 22.68 -24.49 -8.05
C GLY A 481 22.37 -23.79 -9.37
N PHE A 482 21.38 -24.27 -10.11
CA PHE A 482 20.95 -23.70 -11.38
C PHE A 482 20.34 -22.26 -11.19
N HIS A 483 19.48 -22.05 -10.20
CA HIS A 483 18.92 -20.73 -9.91
C HIS A 483 19.99 -19.72 -9.49
N ILE A 484 20.96 -20.13 -8.65
CA ILE A 484 22.10 -19.29 -8.29
C ILE A 484 22.95 -18.96 -9.52
N PHE A 485 23.18 -19.95 -10.40
CA PHE A 485 23.90 -19.73 -11.65
C PHE A 485 23.18 -18.72 -12.56
N LEU A 486 21.87 -18.85 -12.75
CA LEU A 486 21.07 -17.90 -13.52
C LEU A 486 21.15 -16.46 -12.94
N LEU A 487 21.09 -16.33 -11.61
CA LEU A 487 21.24 -15.05 -10.95
C LEU A 487 22.65 -14.47 -11.13
N ALA A 488 23.68 -15.31 -11.06
CA ALA A 488 25.05 -14.90 -11.33
C ALA A 488 25.24 -14.43 -12.78
N CYS A 489 24.60 -15.09 -13.76
CA CYS A 489 24.60 -14.66 -15.16
C CYS A 489 24.02 -13.24 -15.30
N TYR A 490 22.92 -12.91 -14.61
CA TYR A 490 22.38 -11.57 -14.61
C TYR A 490 23.36 -10.54 -14.04
N ILE A 491 23.98 -10.82 -12.90
CA ILE A 491 24.98 -9.95 -12.27
C ILE A 491 26.17 -9.71 -13.20
N VAL A 492 26.68 -10.76 -13.84
CA VAL A 492 27.79 -10.68 -14.80
C VAL A 492 27.39 -9.82 -16.00
N LEU A 493 26.20 -10.03 -16.56
CA LEU A 493 25.68 -9.20 -17.65
C LEU A 493 25.67 -7.73 -17.26
N VAL A 494 25.08 -7.39 -16.10
CA VAL A 494 25.03 -6.02 -15.58
C VAL A 494 26.43 -5.44 -15.41
N TYR A 495 27.39 -6.21 -14.87
CA TYR A 495 28.77 -5.77 -14.71
C TYR A 495 29.40 -5.40 -16.05
N PHE A 496 29.24 -6.22 -17.10
CA PHE A 496 29.80 -5.92 -18.42
C PHE A 496 29.14 -4.72 -19.11
N VAL A 497 27.82 -4.55 -18.95
CA VAL A 497 27.05 -3.44 -19.53
C VAL A 497 27.36 -2.10 -18.86
N GLU A 498 27.58 -2.11 -17.53
CA GLU A 498 27.84 -0.90 -16.75
C GLU A 498 29.35 -0.59 -16.62
N ARG A 499 30.23 -1.49 -17.03
CA ARG A 499 31.68 -1.25 -17.02
C ARG A 499 32.00 0.00 -17.85
N PRO A 500 32.71 0.98 -17.29
CA PRO A 500 33.10 2.16 -18.04
C PRO A 500 33.95 1.73 -19.25
N LYS A 501 33.52 2.11 -20.46
CA LYS A 501 34.34 1.89 -21.67
C LYS A 501 35.65 2.64 -21.43
N LYS A 502 36.79 1.90 -21.38
CA LYS A 502 38.10 2.52 -21.40
C LYS A 502 38.15 3.41 -22.63
N ILE A 503 38.22 4.73 -22.43
CA ILE A 503 38.47 5.66 -23.50
C ILE A 503 39.87 5.26 -24.05
N LYS A 504 39.89 4.68 -25.26
CA LYS A 504 41.13 4.53 -25.97
C LYS A 504 41.66 5.98 -26.18
N LYS A 505 42.73 6.31 -25.45
CA LYS A 505 43.47 7.54 -25.66
C LYS A 505 44.09 7.52 -27.05
#